data_44bdc2d88b6a0e295809501b208f0515
#
_entry.id   44bdc2d88b6a0e295809501b208f0515
#
_cell.length_a   1.000
_cell.length_b   1.000
_cell.length_c   1.000
_cell.angle_alpha   90.00
_cell.angle_beta   90.00
_cell.angle_gamma   90.00
#
_symmetry.space_group_name_H-M   'P 1'
#
loop_
_entity.id
_entity.type
_entity.pdbx_description
1 polymer ?
#
loop_
_entity_poly.entity_id
_entity_poly.type
_entity_poly.pdbx_seq_one_letter_code
_entity_poly.pdbx_strand_id
1 'polypeptide(L)'
;DRSVSRGLGDVYKRQPWFVRMFAMLYFYSIARDEMDYTNAIIVSHGPATASSITSTVNKVFETYIFEAFDMEYDTPKKDVVKRIKRYLKNTNTSKGLLIFVDMGSLLDISEDIKDDVEGDLGIVNNITTEMALEAGELILKHEDLQNIMDTIIEHHVTKKSFVPSKQKPKAILLCCTTGLGTTDKMKMLLQGCLEGIDIDVV
;
A
#
# COMPACT_ATOMS: atom_id res chain seq x y z
N ASP A 1 -28.65 22.75 42.31
CA ASP A 1 -27.55 22.44 41.33
C ASP A 1 -27.77 21.19 40.47
N ARG A 2 -28.85 20.44 40.69
CA ARG A 2 -29.21 19.30 39.79
C ARG A 2 -29.97 19.70 38.53
N SER A 3 -30.46 20.91 38.42
CA SER A 3 -31.27 21.40 37.28
C SER A 3 -30.43 21.84 36.10
N VAL A 4 -29.23 22.36 36.34
CA VAL A 4 -28.33 22.87 35.26
C VAL A 4 -27.70 21.73 34.45
N SER A 5 -27.29 20.64 35.10
CA SER A 5 -26.67 19.49 34.41
C SER A 5 -27.65 18.70 33.52
N ARG A 6 -28.96 18.71 33.84
CA ARG A 6 -30.02 18.10 33.00
C ARG A 6 -30.29 18.92 31.73
N GLY A 7 -30.19 20.25 31.80
CA GLY A 7 -30.45 21.13 30.66
C GLY A 7 -29.39 20.99 29.53
N LEU A 8 -28.11 20.86 29.86
CA LEU A 8 -27.05 20.69 28.89
C LEU A 8 -27.13 19.35 28.14
N GLY A 9 -27.45 18.27 28.83
CA GLY A 9 -27.62 16.96 28.19
C GLY A 9 -28.81 16.89 27.22
N ASP A 10 -29.88 17.63 27.50
CA ASP A 10 -31.07 17.68 26.64
C ASP A 10 -30.86 18.58 25.41
N VAL A 11 -30.13 19.67 25.53
CA VAL A 11 -29.79 20.52 24.41
C VAL A 11 -28.90 19.78 23.43
N TYR A 12 -27.91 19.00 23.89
CA TYR A 12 -27.06 18.18 23.05
C TYR A 12 -27.82 17.10 22.28
N LYS A 13 -28.80 16.46 22.90
CA LYS A 13 -29.65 15.44 22.26
C LYS A 13 -30.60 16.00 21.20
N ARG A 14 -30.97 17.27 21.29
CA ARG A 14 -31.87 17.92 20.34
C ARG A 14 -31.18 18.61 19.17
N GLN A 15 -29.86 18.71 19.20
CA GLN A 15 -29.13 19.30 18.08
C GLN A 15 -29.24 18.41 16.84
N PRO A 16 -29.53 19.01 15.66
CA PRO A 16 -29.55 18.29 14.41
C PRO A 16 -28.21 17.54 14.19
N TRP A 17 -28.30 16.34 13.64
CA TRP A 17 -27.13 15.47 13.44
C TRP A 17 -25.99 16.16 12.69
N PHE A 18 -26.32 17.04 11.72
CA PHE A 18 -25.32 17.77 10.94
C PHE A 18 -24.53 18.78 11.78
N VAL A 19 -25.15 19.41 12.80
CA VAL A 19 -24.42 20.31 13.73
C VAL A 19 -23.38 19.54 14.53
N ARG A 20 -23.74 18.34 14.99
CA ARG A 20 -22.77 17.46 15.69
C ARG A 20 -21.64 17.02 14.75
N MET A 21 -21.98 16.66 13.53
CA MET A 21 -21.00 16.29 12.51
C MET A 21 -20.03 17.45 12.21
N PHE A 22 -20.56 18.66 11.99
CA PHE A 22 -19.72 19.84 11.79
C PHE A 22 -18.85 20.18 13.01
N ALA A 23 -19.42 20.08 14.22
CA ALA A 23 -18.64 20.28 15.43
C ALA A 23 -17.53 19.24 15.57
N MET A 24 -17.81 17.97 15.31
CA MET A 24 -16.78 16.92 15.31
C MET A 24 -15.70 17.17 14.26
N LEU A 25 -16.08 17.54 13.04
CA LEU A 25 -15.11 17.88 11.97
C LEU A 25 -14.27 19.10 12.34
N TYR A 26 -14.86 20.10 12.95
CA TYR A 26 -14.15 21.32 13.39
C TYR A 26 -13.17 21.00 14.53
N PHE A 27 -13.60 20.27 15.57
CA PHE A 27 -12.70 19.85 16.64
C PHE A 27 -11.61 18.89 16.15
N TYR A 28 -11.93 18.03 15.21
CA TYR A 28 -10.96 17.14 14.59
C TYR A 28 -9.90 17.92 13.78
N SER A 29 -10.30 18.95 13.03
CA SER A 29 -9.35 19.81 12.31
C SER A 29 -8.39 20.53 13.25
N ILE A 30 -8.91 21.09 14.37
CA ILE A 30 -8.09 21.75 15.38
C ILE A 30 -7.12 20.76 16.04
N ALA A 31 -7.63 19.58 16.46
CA ALA A 31 -6.81 18.57 17.10
C ALA A 31 -5.69 18.05 16.18
N ARG A 32 -5.94 18.02 14.86
CA ARG A 32 -4.94 17.62 13.87
C ARG A 32 -3.80 18.64 13.73
N ASP A 33 -4.10 19.93 13.81
CA ASP A 33 -3.09 21.01 13.74
C ASP A 33 -2.15 21.03 14.96
N GLU A 34 -2.56 20.40 16.07
CA GLU A 34 -1.73 20.27 17.29
C GLU A 34 -0.86 19.00 17.29
N MET A 35 -0.96 18.13 16.27
CA MET A 35 -0.15 16.92 16.20
C MET A 35 1.30 17.24 15.87
N ASP A 36 2.18 17.03 16.84
CA ASP A 36 3.61 17.35 16.79
C ASP A 36 4.43 16.17 16.20
N TYR A 37 4.03 15.68 15.01
CA TYR A 37 4.76 14.64 14.29
C TYR A 37 4.85 14.91 12.79
N THR A 38 5.74 14.19 12.11
CA THR A 38 5.92 14.22 10.65
C THR A 38 4.62 13.92 9.92
N ASN A 39 4.17 14.79 9.03
CA ASN A 39 3.03 14.52 8.16
C ASN A 39 3.41 13.51 7.07
N ALA A 40 2.47 12.68 6.65
CA ALA A 40 2.72 11.71 5.61
C ALA A 40 1.59 11.67 4.57
N ILE A 41 1.96 11.56 3.30
CA ILE A 41 1.01 11.40 2.19
C ILE A 41 1.39 10.22 1.32
N ILE A 42 0.39 9.59 0.72
CA ILE A 42 0.57 8.52 -0.27
C ILE A 42 0.01 9.01 -1.60
N VAL A 43 0.82 8.98 -2.64
CA VAL A 43 0.43 9.32 -4.02
C VAL A 43 0.60 8.08 -4.88
N SER A 44 -0.46 7.60 -5.51
CA SER A 44 -0.40 6.34 -6.25
C SER A 44 -1.33 6.34 -7.45
N HIS A 45 -0.91 5.65 -8.52
CA HIS A 45 -1.76 5.42 -9.69
C HIS A 45 -2.89 4.45 -9.35
N GLY A 46 -4.05 4.74 -9.92
CA GLY A 46 -5.27 3.95 -9.74
C GLY A 46 -6.37 4.70 -9.00
N PRO A 47 -7.61 4.23 -9.12
CA PRO A 47 -8.77 4.96 -8.59
C PRO A 47 -8.87 4.94 -7.06
N ALA A 48 -8.17 4.05 -6.38
CA ALA A 48 -8.25 3.89 -4.92
C ALA A 48 -6.99 3.22 -4.31
N THR A 49 -5.85 3.23 -4.97
CA THR A 49 -4.64 2.53 -4.50
C THR A 49 -4.08 3.23 -3.26
N ALA A 50 -3.85 4.54 -3.33
CA ALA A 50 -3.40 5.33 -2.19
C ALA A 50 -4.45 5.31 -1.07
N SER A 51 -5.72 5.50 -1.39
CA SER A 51 -6.83 5.47 -0.43
C SER A 51 -6.94 4.13 0.31
N SER A 52 -6.74 3.01 -0.37
CA SER A 52 -6.80 1.67 0.24
C SER A 52 -5.69 1.44 1.26
N ILE A 53 -4.45 1.80 0.92
CA ILE A 53 -3.30 1.68 1.84
C ILE A 53 -3.50 2.62 3.03
N THR A 54 -3.81 3.88 2.77
CA THR A 54 -4.05 4.91 3.80
C THR A 54 -5.15 4.49 4.77
N SER A 55 -6.29 4.04 4.25
CA SER A 55 -7.42 3.58 5.07
C SER A 55 -7.04 2.40 5.97
N THR A 56 -6.25 1.46 5.45
CA THR A 56 -5.77 0.30 6.22
C THR A 56 -4.87 0.74 7.37
N VAL A 57 -3.88 1.59 7.08
CA VAL A 57 -2.89 2.04 8.08
C VAL A 57 -3.54 2.91 9.14
N ASN A 58 -4.31 3.93 8.74
CA ASN A 58 -5.01 4.81 9.68
C ASN A 58 -5.99 4.04 10.58
N LYS A 59 -6.61 2.98 10.06
CA LYS A 59 -7.48 2.11 10.84
C LYS A 59 -6.72 1.25 11.85
N VAL A 60 -5.54 0.72 11.47
CA VAL A 60 -4.69 -0.10 12.37
C VAL A 60 -4.22 0.73 13.57
N PHE A 61 -3.84 1.97 13.34
CA PHE A 61 -3.36 2.87 14.41
C PHE A 61 -4.48 3.67 15.09
N GLU A 62 -5.73 3.53 14.61
CA GLU A 62 -6.88 4.32 15.10
C GLU A 62 -6.61 5.84 15.09
N THR A 63 -5.72 6.29 14.20
CA THR A 63 -5.24 7.66 14.09
C THR A 63 -5.02 8.02 12.62
N TYR A 64 -5.27 9.28 12.28
CA TYR A 64 -5.11 9.80 10.92
C TYR A 64 -3.66 10.23 10.68
N ILE A 65 -2.80 9.32 10.23
CA ILE A 65 -1.38 9.57 9.98
C ILE A 65 -1.15 9.97 8.52
N PHE A 66 -1.81 9.28 7.59
CA PHE A 66 -1.61 9.43 6.16
C PHE A 66 -2.79 10.09 5.47
N GLU A 67 -2.51 10.97 4.51
CA GLU A 67 -3.46 11.47 3.51
C GLU A 67 -3.24 10.77 2.17
N ALA A 68 -4.31 10.52 1.40
CA ALA A 68 -4.26 9.78 0.14
C ALA A 68 -4.50 10.69 -1.07
N PHE A 69 -3.69 10.50 -2.10
CA PHE A 69 -3.85 11.15 -3.40
C PHE A 69 -3.86 10.09 -4.50
N ASP A 70 -5.04 9.59 -4.82
CA ASP A 70 -5.22 8.70 -5.96
C ASP A 70 -5.12 9.47 -7.26
N MET A 71 -4.43 8.88 -8.23
CA MET A 71 -4.20 9.41 -9.56
C MET A 71 -4.78 8.45 -10.59
N GLU A 72 -5.94 8.76 -11.14
CA GLU A 72 -6.53 7.97 -12.21
C GLU A 72 -5.63 7.98 -13.45
N TYR A 73 -5.79 6.98 -14.32
CA TYR A 73 -4.89 6.72 -15.44
C TYR A 73 -4.71 7.92 -16.39
N ASP A 74 -5.73 8.70 -16.57
CA ASP A 74 -5.77 9.88 -17.45
C ASP A 74 -5.54 11.21 -16.71
N THR A 75 -5.33 11.16 -15.38
CA THR A 75 -5.11 12.34 -14.56
C THR A 75 -3.68 12.86 -14.74
N PRO A 76 -3.49 14.09 -15.25
CA PRO A 76 -2.16 14.67 -15.35
C PRO A 76 -1.51 14.88 -13.97
N LYS A 77 -0.20 14.59 -13.84
CA LYS A 77 0.57 14.82 -12.60
C LYS A 77 0.34 16.23 -12.00
N LYS A 78 0.27 17.25 -12.85
CA LYS A 78 0.03 18.65 -12.42
C LYS A 78 -1.27 18.84 -11.64
N ASP A 79 -2.29 18.03 -11.88
CA ASP A 79 -3.56 18.17 -11.18
C ASP A 79 -3.50 17.51 -9.80
N VAL A 80 -2.73 16.41 -9.66
CA VAL A 80 -2.40 15.82 -8.35
C VAL A 80 -1.55 16.79 -7.54
N VAL A 81 -0.52 17.39 -8.14
CA VAL A 81 0.32 18.42 -7.50
C VAL A 81 -0.53 19.59 -6.98
N LYS A 82 -1.52 20.07 -7.76
CA LYS A 82 -2.44 21.13 -7.28
C LYS A 82 -3.27 20.70 -6.08
N ARG A 83 -3.70 19.42 -6.04
CA ARG A 83 -4.44 18.88 -4.89
C ARG A 83 -3.55 18.81 -3.66
N ILE A 84 -2.30 18.35 -3.80
CA ILE A 84 -1.31 18.30 -2.73
C ILE A 84 -1.03 19.71 -2.21
N LYS A 85 -0.76 20.68 -3.09
CA LYS A 85 -0.53 22.08 -2.68
C LYS A 85 -1.71 22.70 -1.91
N ARG A 86 -2.94 22.34 -2.29
CA ARG A 86 -4.14 22.77 -1.55
C ARG A 86 -4.21 22.15 -0.17
N TYR A 87 -3.83 20.91 -0.03
CA TYR A 87 -3.75 20.21 1.25
C TYR A 87 -2.69 20.85 2.15
N LEU A 88 -1.48 21.09 1.62
CA LEU A 88 -0.35 21.67 2.37
C LEU A 88 -0.65 23.06 2.92
N LYS A 89 -1.45 23.88 2.22
CA LYS A 89 -1.86 25.21 2.72
C LYS A 89 -2.63 25.17 4.03
N ASN A 90 -3.22 24.06 4.38
CA ASN A 90 -4.02 23.89 5.59
C ASN A 90 -3.41 22.83 6.54
N THR A 91 -2.15 22.48 6.33
CA THR A 91 -1.45 21.45 7.11
C THR A 91 -0.14 22.01 7.64
N ASN A 92 0.09 21.91 8.94
CA ASN A 92 1.35 22.26 9.54
C ASN A 92 2.41 21.21 9.15
N THR A 93 3.43 21.60 8.40
CA THR A 93 4.53 20.74 7.95
C THR A 93 5.86 21.06 8.63
N SER A 94 5.86 21.80 9.73
CA SER A 94 7.07 22.19 10.46
C SER A 94 7.92 21.00 10.95
N LYS A 95 7.29 19.86 11.18
CA LYS A 95 7.97 18.60 11.56
C LYS A 95 8.38 17.72 10.35
N GLY A 96 8.19 18.22 9.16
CA GLY A 96 8.50 17.53 7.90
C GLY A 96 7.31 16.89 7.21
N LEU A 97 7.53 16.51 5.98
CA LEU A 97 6.57 15.81 5.12
C LEU A 97 7.23 14.58 4.49
N LEU A 98 6.65 13.41 4.75
CA LEU A 98 7.00 12.16 4.09
C LEU A 98 6.03 11.87 2.95
N ILE A 99 6.55 11.64 1.75
CA ILE A 99 5.77 11.29 0.58
C ILE A 99 6.09 9.86 0.17
N PHE A 100 5.08 9.03 0.08
CA PHE A 100 5.20 7.74 -0.58
C PHE A 100 4.60 7.78 -1.97
N VAL A 101 5.31 7.21 -2.94
CA VAL A 101 4.81 7.04 -4.31
C VAL A 101 4.91 5.58 -4.74
N ASP A 102 4.03 5.16 -5.64
CA ASP A 102 4.05 3.79 -6.18
C ASP A 102 5.11 3.60 -7.27
N MET A 103 5.39 4.64 -8.04
CA MET A 103 6.34 4.58 -9.17
C MET A 103 7.37 5.69 -9.12
N GLY A 104 8.57 5.39 -9.64
CA GLY A 104 9.67 6.36 -9.74
C GLY A 104 9.35 7.59 -10.60
N SER A 105 8.36 7.51 -11.50
CA SER A 105 7.89 8.64 -12.30
C SER A 105 7.26 9.78 -11.49
N LEU A 106 6.91 9.51 -10.24
CA LEU A 106 6.31 10.52 -9.33
C LEU A 106 7.34 11.11 -8.35
N LEU A 107 8.60 10.67 -8.38
CA LEU A 107 9.64 11.19 -7.47
C LEU A 107 9.87 12.69 -7.62
N ASP A 108 9.69 13.22 -8.81
CA ASP A 108 9.85 14.66 -9.10
C ASP A 108 8.71 15.54 -8.54
N ILE A 109 7.67 14.94 -7.92
CA ILE A 109 6.64 15.70 -7.19
C ILE A 109 7.27 16.53 -6.07
N SER A 110 8.32 16.02 -5.41
CA SER A 110 9.04 16.75 -4.37
C SER A 110 9.54 18.12 -4.85
N GLU A 111 10.07 18.20 -6.08
CA GLU A 111 10.53 19.46 -6.66
C GLU A 111 9.38 20.45 -6.91
N ASP A 112 8.19 19.92 -7.24
CA ASP A 112 7.02 20.75 -7.53
C ASP A 112 6.41 21.38 -6.26
N ILE A 113 6.64 20.78 -5.07
CA ILE A 113 5.99 21.20 -3.80
C ILE A 113 6.95 21.65 -2.71
N LYS A 114 8.27 21.58 -2.91
CA LYS A 114 9.28 21.90 -1.88
C LYS A 114 9.11 23.28 -1.23
N ASP A 115 8.65 24.25 -2.01
CA ASP A 115 8.43 25.62 -1.53
C ASP A 115 7.12 25.78 -0.72
N ASP A 116 6.27 24.74 -0.70
CA ASP A 116 5.02 24.71 0.06
C ASP A 116 5.15 23.91 1.39
N VAL A 117 6.36 23.42 1.72
CA VAL A 117 6.67 22.64 2.94
C VAL A 117 7.60 23.45 3.82
N GLU A 118 7.30 23.55 5.12
CA GLU A 118 8.08 24.34 6.08
C GLU A 118 9.28 23.57 6.65
N GLY A 119 9.11 22.26 6.91
CA GLY A 119 10.13 21.36 7.45
C GLY A 119 10.83 20.55 6.38
N ASP A 120 11.47 19.46 6.79
CA ASP A 120 12.16 18.54 5.89
C ASP A 120 11.17 17.83 4.97
N LEU A 121 11.57 17.58 3.72
CA LEU A 121 10.77 16.88 2.72
C LEU A 121 11.47 15.59 2.30
N GLY A 122 10.82 14.45 2.53
CA GLY A 122 11.26 13.15 2.11
C GLY A 122 10.31 12.50 1.11
N ILE A 123 10.86 11.74 0.15
CA ILE A 123 10.06 10.97 -0.80
C ILE A 123 10.64 9.57 -0.99
N VAL A 124 9.78 8.55 -0.92
CA VAL A 124 10.13 7.14 -1.08
C VAL A 124 9.21 6.50 -2.09
N ASN A 125 9.78 5.74 -3.04
CA ASN A 125 9.01 5.03 -4.06
C ASN A 125 8.70 3.57 -3.65
N ASN A 126 7.96 2.88 -4.53
CA ASN A 126 7.56 1.47 -4.37
C ASN A 126 6.75 1.20 -3.10
N ILE A 127 5.88 2.11 -2.72
CA ILE A 127 5.05 1.99 -1.53
C ILE A 127 4.34 0.63 -1.45
N THR A 128 4.40 0.02 -0.28
CA THR A 128 3.61 -1.16 0.09
C THR A 128 2.84 -0.88 1.37
N THR A 129 1.84 -1.69 1.66
CA THR A 129 1.10 -1.57 2.93
C THR A 129 2.02 -1.81 4.13
N GLU A 130 3.00 -2.69 4.01
CA GLU A 130 3.99 -2.99 5.05
C GLU A 130 4.88 -1.78 5.33
N MET A 131 5.41 -1.13 4.28
CA MET A 131 6.18 0.12 4.41
C MET A 131 5.37 1.24 5.09
N ALA A 132 4.11 1.39 4.70
CA ALA A 132 3.25 2.40 5.29
C ALA A 132 2.92 2.13 6.76
N LEU A 133 2.77 0.85 7.16
CA LEU A 133 2.59 0.47 8.57
C LEU A 133 3.84 0.77 9.39
N GLU A 134 5.02 0.39 8.92
CA GLU A 134 6.27 0.67 9.63
C GLU A 134 6.53 2.19 9.73
N ALA A 135 6.32 2.94 8.65
CA ALA A 135 6.42 4.40 8.67
C ALA A 135 5.45 5.01 9.68
N GLY A 136 4.20 4.54 9.73
CA GLY A 136 3.20 5.00 10.68
C GLY A 136 3.63 4.76 12.13
N GLU A 137 4.21 3.62 12.43
CA GLU A 137 4.75 3.31 13.77
C GLU A 137 5.91 4.26 14.15
N LEU A 138 6.86 4.51 13.23
CA LEU A 138 7.99 5.41 13.47
C LEU A 138 7.55 6.85 13.62
N ILE A 139 6.59 7.31 12.81
CA ILE A 139 5.98 8.65 12.93
C ILE A 139 5.34 8.83 14.31
N LEU A 140 4.58 7.86 14.79
CA LEU A 140 3.96 7.92 16.11
C LEU A 140 4.96 7.83 17.27
N LYS A 141 6.16 7.29 17.03
CA LYS A 141 7.28 7.33 17.96
C LYS A 141 8.06 8.65 17.93
N HIS A 142 7.64 9.60 17.08
CA HIS A 142 8.30 10.90 16.87
C HIS A 142 9.76 10.77 16.38
N GLU A 143 10.05 9.74 15.59
CA GLU A 143 11.34 9.63 14.92
C GLU A 143 11.50 10.74 13.87
N ASP A 144 12.73 11.16 13.63
CA ASP A 144 13.01 12.15 12.61
C ASP A 144 12.82 11.56 11.18
N LEU A 145 12.53 12.44 10.23
CA LEU A 145 12.18 12.03 8.85
C LEU A 145 13.29 11.21 8.18
N GLN A 146 14.55 11.56 8.40
CA GLN A 146 15.67 10.86 7.79
C GLN A 146 15.78 9.43 8.35
N ASN A 147 15.67 9.26 9.66
CA ASN A 147 15.70 7.95 10.31
C ASN A 147 14.52 7.06 9.85
N ILE A 148 13.33 7.65 9.69
CA ILE A 148 12.16 6.94 9.15
C ILE A 148 12.47 6.41 7.75
N MET A 149 13.00 7.25 6.86
CA MET A 149 13.31 6.87 5.48
C MET A 149 14.40 5.79 5.41
N ASP A 150 15.48 5.95 6.16
CA ASP A 150 16.60 5.02 6.17
C ASP A 150 16.16 3.64 6.69
N THR A 151 15.39 3.60 7.76
CA THR A 151 14.83 2.36 8.32
C THR A 151 13.94 1.63 7.32
N ILE A 152 13.04 2.35 6.65
CA ILE A 152 12.14 1.76 5.65
C ILE A 152 12.93 1.18 4.48
N ILE A 153 13.91 1.91 3.96
CA ILE A 153 14.72 1.46 2.81
C ILE A 153 15.52 0.21 3.18
N GLU A 154 16.06 0.14 4.39
CA GLU A 154 16.84 -1.00 4.87
C GLU A 154 15.97 -2.27 5.04
N HIS A 155 14.78 -2.13 5.59
CA HIS A 155 13.94 -3.27 5.95
C HIS A 155 13.16 -3.85 4.76
N HIS A 156 12.78 -3.04 3.77
CA HIS A 156 11.90 -3.47 2.67
C HIS A 156 12.65 -3.90 1.41
N VAL A 157 13.48 -4.94 1.57
CA VAL A 157 14.18 -5.56 0.44
C VAL A 157 13.31 -6.62 -0.21
N THR A 158 13.18 -6.57 -1.54
CA THR A 158 12.42 -7.56 -2.31
C THR A 158 13.01 -8.96 -2.15
N LYS A 159 12.21 -9.90 -1.62
CA LYS A 159 12.57 -11.32 -1.52
C LYS A 159 11.97 -12.10 -2.68
N LYS A 160 12.74 -13.04 -3.24
CA LYS A 160 12.29 -13.91 -4.34
C LYS A 160 12.17 -15.34 -3.84
N SER A 161 11.05 -15.99 -4.13
CA SER A 161 10.88 -17.43 -4.00
C SER A 161 10.47 -18.00 -5.37
N PHE A 162 11.14 -19.07 -5.80
CA PHE A 162 10.80 -19.78 -7.02
C PHE A 162 10.63 -21.26 -6.70
N VAL A 163 9.45 -21.77 -6.98
CA VAL A 163 9.15 -23.20 -6.83
C VAL A 163 8.96 -23.77 -8.25
N PRO A 164 9.93 -24.58 -8.74
CA PRO A 164 9.78 -25.20 -10.06
C PRO A 164 8.62 -26.19 -10.05
N SER A 165 7.85 -26.22 -11.14
CA SER A 165 6.81 -27.24 -11.33
C SER A 165 7.46 -28.61 -11.41
N LYS A 166 6.90 -29.58 -10.70
CA LYS A 166 7.26 -30.99 -10.92
C LYS A 166 6.77 -31.39 -12.32
N GLN A 167 7.69 -31.46 -13.27
CA GLN A 167 7.36 -32.02 -14.56
C GLN A 167 6.98 -33.49 -14.32
N LYS A 168 5.75 -33.84 -14.62
CA LYS A 168 5.36 -35.25 -14.67
C LYS A 168 6.06 -35.86 -15.87
N PRO A 169 6.84 -36.95 -15.71
CA PRO A 169 7.45 -37.62 -16.83
C PRO A 169 6.35 -38.00 -17.82
N LYS A 170 6.56 -37.73 -19.09
CA LYS A 170 5.66 -38.21 -20.15
C LYS A 170 5.88 -39.68 -20.30
N ALA A 171 4.82 -40.48 -20.21
CA ALA A 171 4.90 -41.92 -20.37
C ALA A 171 3.91 -42.38 -21.42
N ILE A 172 4.32 -43.35 -22.23
CA ILE A 172 3.45 -44.12 -23.15
C ILE A 172 3.14 -45.42 -22.48
N LEU A 173 1.85 -45.64 -22.19
CA LEU A 173 1.38 -46.90 -21.60
C LEU A 173 0.99 -47.88 -22.72
N LEU A 174 1.65 -49.04 -22.77
CA LEU A 174 1.35 -50.09 -23.72
C LEU A 174 0.47 -51.13 -23.07
N CYS A 175 -0.70 -51.39 -23.67
CA CYS A 175 -1.62 -52.44 -23.24
C CYS A 175 -1.89 -53.41 -24.40
N CYS A 176 -1.78 -54.71 -24.15
CA CYS A 176 -2.12 -55.75 -25.14
C CYS A 176 -3.11 -56.73 -24.55
N THR A 177 -4.17 -57.04 -25.29
CA THR A 177 -5.19 -58.05 -24.92
C THR A 177 -4.76 -59.53 -25.23
N THR A 178 -3.67 -59.64 -25.98
CA THR A 178 -3.22 -61.02 -26.49
C THR A 178 -2.00 -61.60 -25.78
N GLY A 179 -1.41 -60.87 -24.82
CA GLY A 179 -0.35 -61.40 -23.95
C GLY A 179 0.96 -60.60 -23.96
N LEU A 180 1.81 -60.83 -22.95
CA LEU A 180 3.04 -60.09 -22.63
C LEU A 180 4.07 -60.03 -23.76
N GLY A 181 4.22 -61.09 -24.56
CA GLY A 181 5.27 -61.10 -25.60
C GLY A 181 5.09 -60.11 -26.76
N THR A 182 3.85 -59.65 -27.00
CA THR A 182 3.54 -58.67 -28.02
C THR A 182 3.83 -57.25 -27.49
N THR A 183 3.54 -57.03 -26.22
CA THR A 183 3.81 -55.76 -25.55
C THR A 183 5.30 -55.49 -25.45
N ASP A 184 6.12 -56.51 -25.13
CA ASP A 184 7.57 -56.40 -25.05
C ASP A 184 8.22 -56.01 -26.38
N LYS A 185 7.78 -56.68 -27.49
CA LYS A 185 8.27 -56.32 -28.83
C LYS A 185 7.87 -54.91 -29.24
N MET A 186 6.68 -54.46 -28.89
CA MET A 186 6.19 -53.10 -29.16
C MET A 186 6.95 -52.07 -28.33
N LYS A 187 7.25 -52.40 -27.08
CA LYS A 187 8.09 -51.57 -26.20
C LYS A 187 9.48 -51.35 -26.77
N MET A 188 10.15 -52.44 -27.22
CA MET A 188 11.48 -52.37 -27.84
C MET A 188 11.49 -51.49 -29.11
N LEU A 189 10.47 -51.66 -29.98
CA LEU A 189 10.35 -50.84 -31.19
C LEU A 189 10.13 -49.38 -30.89
N LEU A 190 9.26 -49.04 -29.95
CA LEU A 190 8.99 -47.68 -29.54
C LEU A 190 10.17 -47.05 -28.86
N GLN A 191 10.89 -47.74 -27.99
CA GLN A 191 12.11 -47.28 -27.37
C GLN A 191 13.19 -46.91 -28.40
N GLY A 192 13.35 -47.73 -29.44
CA GLY A 192 14.28 -47.44 -30.54
C GLY A 192 13.85 -46.22 -31.38
N CYS A 193 12.55 -46.00 -31.56
CA CYS A 193 12.05 -44.83 -32.29
C CYS A 193 12.08 -43.51 -31.47
N LEU A 194 12.11 -43.63 -30.16
CA LEU A 194 12.06 -42.49 -29.22
C LEU A 194 13.46 -42.16 -28.64
N GLU A 195 14.52 -42.70 -29.23
CA GLU A 195 15.87 -42.45 -28.77
C GLU A 195 16.19 -40.95 -28.81
N GLY A 196 16.56 -40.36 -27.63
CA GLY A 196 16.79 -38.91 -27.46
C GLY A 196 15.55 -38.08 -27.09
N ILE A 197 14.37 -38.70 -26.92
CA ILE A 197 13.15 -38.05 -26.42
C ILE A 197 12.91 -38.52 -24.97
N ASP A 198 12.72 -37.57 -24.06
CA ASP A 198 12.46 -37.82 -22.63
C ASP A 198 10.99 -38.31 -22.42
N ILE A 199 10.75 -39.55 -22.77
CA ILE A 199 9.44 -40.23 -22.63
C ILE A 199 9.68 -41.67 -22.18
N ASP A 200 9.05 -42.05 -21.06
CA ASP A 200 9.05 -43.41 -20.58
C ASP A 200 8.04 -44.30 -21.35
N VAL A 201 8.43 -45.51 -21.74
CA VAL A 201 7.53 -46.49 -22.31
C VAL A 201 7.31 -47.60 -21.29
N VAL A 202 6.08 -47.65 -20.75
CA VAL A 202 5.68 -48.56 -19.65
C VAL A 202 4.73 -49.63 -20.15
#